data_c39c9d37924e5c75a8523fd294b0a67c
#
_entry.id   c39c9d37924e5c75a8523fd294b0a67c
#
_cell.length_a   1.000
_cell.length_b   1.000
_cell.length_c   1.000
_cell.angle_alpha   90.00
_cell.angle_beta   90.00
_cell.angle_gamma   90.00
#
_symmetry.space_group_name_H-M   'P 1'
#
loop_
_entity.id
_entity.type
_entity.pdbx_description
1 polymer ?
#
loop_
_entity_poly.entity_id
_entity_poly.type
_entity_poly.pdbx_seq_one_letter_code
_entity_poly.pdbx_strand_id
1 'polypeptide(L)'
;MVLVVFRSRLLPEHAGEFHPLAERMLEIARTMPGFVSYRTYRSDDGERASLIEFESEEHLHAWRTHPEHAEAMRRGRERFYSEYHLQVADPLRESRFTR
;
A
#
# COMPACT_ATOMS: atom_id res chain seq x y z
N MET A 1 -13.72 1.10 9.55
CA MET A 1 -12.76 1.34 8.48
C MET A 1 -11.36 1.07 8.99
N VAL A 2 -10.52 0.48 8.16
CA VAL A 2 -9.13 0.22 8.51
C VAL A 2 -8.20 1.04 7.64
N LEU A 3 -7.09 1.45 8.21
CA LEU A 3 -6.04 2.23 7.55
C LEU A 3 -4.75 1.41 7.53
N VAL A 4 -4.19 1.24 6.34
CA VAL A 4 -2.88 0.64 6.18
C VAL A 4 -1.87 1.77 5.97
N VAL A 5 -0.78 1.73 6.74
CA VAL A 5 0.35 2.63 6.53
C VAL A 5 1.52 1.74 6.12
N PHE A 6 1.92 1.84 4.87
CA PHE A 6 3.00 1.03 4.32
C PHE A 6 4.17 1.93 3.97
N ARG A 7 5.20 1.89 4.80
CA ARG A 7 6.42 2.69 4.62
C ARG A 7 7.51 1.81 4.03
N SER A 8 8.21 2.31 3.02
CA SER A 8 9.21 1.50 2.33
C SER A 8 10.32 2.35 1.72
N ARG A 9 11.44 1.69 1.47
CA ARG A 9 12.55 2.25 0.69
C ARG A 9 12.90 1.25 -0.39
N LEU A 10 13.06 1.75 -1.61
CA LEU A 10 13.36 0.91 -2.76
C LEU A 10 14.86 0.80 -2.99
N LEU A 11 15.27 -0.37 -3.51
CA LEU A 11 16.60 -0.54 -4.06
C LEU A 11 16.62 0.17 -5.42
N PRO A 12 17.51 1.16 -5.62
CA PRO A 12 17.49 1.97 -6.84
C PRO A 12 17.63 1.18 -8.14
N GLU A 13 18.38 0.10 -8.11
CA GLU A 13 18.68 -0.69 -9.31
C GLU A 13 17.46 -1.37 -9.92
N HIS A 14 16.37 -1.50 -9.18
CA HIS A 14 15.16 -2.18 -9.65
C HIS A 14 13.92 -1.28 -9.69
N ALA A 15 14.10 0.02 -9.50
CA ALA A 15 12.96 0.94 -9.42
C ALA A 15 12.09 0.92 -10.70
N GLY A 16 12.71 0.74 -11.87
CA GLY A 16 11.96 0.69 -13.13
C GLY A 16 11.01 -0.49 -13.24
N GLU A 17 11.35 -1.61 -12.60
CA GLU A 17 10.48 -2.80 -12.57
C GLU A 17 9.39 -2.65 -11.52
N PHE A 18 9.68 -1.91 -10.45
CA PHE A 18 8.75 -1.74 -9.34
C PHE A 18 7.52 -0.91 -9.72
N HIS A 19 7.73 0.20 -10.42
CA HIS A 19 6.62 1.14 -10.69
C HIS A 19 5.44 0.53 -11.45
N PRO A 20 5.64 -0.23 -12.53
CA PRO A 20 4.51 -0.88 -13.20
C PRO A 20 3.78 -1.88 -12.30
N LEU A 21 4.52 -2.58 -11.44
CA LEU A 21 3.93 -3.52 -10.51
C LEU A 21 3.07 -2.80 -9.47
N ALA A 22 3.56 -1.68 -8.94
CA ALA A 22 2.82 -0.88 -7.98
C ALA A 22 1.53 -0.33 -8.59
N GLU A 23 1.57 0.13 -9.85
CA GLU A 23 0.39 0.59 -10.55
C GLU A 23 -0.63 -0.52 -10.72
N ARG A 24 -0.18 -1.73 -11.02
CA ARG A 24 -1.06 -2.88 -11.13
C ARG A 24 -1.73 -3.20 -9.80
N MET A 25 -1.01 -3.09 -8.69
CA MET A 25 -1.58 -3.30 -7.36
C MET A 25 -2.68 -2.29 -7.06
N LEU A 26 -2.47 -1.04 -7.45
CA LEU A 26 -3.48 0.00 -7.29
C LEU A 26 -4.72 -0.29 -8.15
N GLU A 27 -4.55 -0.72 -9.39
CA GLU A 27 -5.66 -1.09 -10.25
C GLU A 27 -6.51 -2.20 -9.62
N ILE A 28 -5.86 -3.24 -9.09
CA ILE A 28 -6.56 -4.33 -8.43
C ILE A 28 -7.31 -3.83 -7.20
N ALA A 29 -6.64 -3.02 -6.38
CA ALA A 29 -7.27 -2.48 -5.17
C ALA A 29 -8.57 -1.74 -5.49
N ARG A 30 -8.55 -0.94 -6.54
CA ARG A 30 -9.72 -0.14 -6.94
C ARG A 30 -10.93 -1.00 -7.34
N THR A 31 -10.70 -2.24 -7.76
CA THR A 31 -11.79 -3.14 -8.14
C THR A 31 -12.31 -3.98 -6.98
N MET A 32 -11.61 -3.96 -5.85
CA MET A 32 -11.98 -4.81 -4.71
C MET A 32 -13.14 -4.21 -3.93
N PRO A 33 -14.07 -5.05 -3.46
CA PRO A 33 -15.14 -4.57 -2.57
C PRO A 33 -14.55 -3.91 -1.33
N GLY A 34 -15.17 -2.83 -0.88
CA GLY A 34 -14.75 -2.14 0.33
C GLY A 34 -13.56 -1.21 0.16
N PHE A 35 -13.03 -1.06 -1.04
CA PHE A 35 -11.96 -0.11 -1.31
C PHE A 35 -12.43 1.33 -1.04
N VAL A 36 -11.63 2.11 -0.31
CA VAL A 36 -11.94 3.51 -0.02
C VAL A 36 -10.92 4.43 -0.69
N SER A 37 -9.64 4.26 -0.41
CA SER A 37 -8.61 5.15 -0.96
C SER A 37 -7.24 4.49 -0.96
N TYR A 38 -6.36 5.03 -1.80
CA TYR A 38 -4.98 4.57 -1.91
C TYR A 38 -4.15 5.74 -2.43
N ARG A 39 -3.25 6.26 -1.60
CA ARG A 39 -2.37 7.35 -1.99
C ARG A 39 -0.97 7.10 -1.49
N THR A 40 0.01 7.49 -2.30
CA THR A 40 1.42 7.34 -1.96
C THR A 40 2.08 8.70 -1.88
N TYR A 41 2.86 8.90 -0.83
CA TYR A 41 3.62 10.10 -0.57
C TYR A 41 5.09 9.75 -0.48
N ARG A 42 5.94 10.72 -0.75
CA ARG A 42 7.38 10.54 -0.65
C ARG A 42 7.94 11.65 0.24
N SER A 43 8.77 11.28 1.22
CA SER A 43 9.47 12.25 2.02
C SER A 43 10.77 12.69 1.33
N ASP A 44 11.38 13.77 1.83
CA ASP A 44 12.58 14.34 1.24
C ASP A 44 13.75 13.36 1.23
N ASP A 45 13.78 12.43 2.18
CA ASP A 45 14.86 11.44 2.28
C ASP A 45 14.63 10.20 1.43
N GLY A 46 13.56 10.18 0.62
CA GLY A 46 13.26 9.10 -0.29
C GLY A 46 12.37 8.01 0.25
N GLU A 47 11.97 8.07 1.52
CA GLU A 47 11.01 7.10 2.05
C GLU A 47 9.65 7.31 1.40
N ARG A 48 9.02 6.20 1.03
CA ARG A 48 7.66 6.20 0.47
C ARG A 48 6.69 5.76 1.55
N ALA A 49 5.53 6.38 1.58
CA ALA A 49 4.46 5.96 2.47
C ALA A 49 3.17 5.85 1.66
N SER A 50 2.60 4.65 1.60
CA SER A 50 1.28 4.44 1.00
C SER A 50 0.24 4.38 2.11
N LEU A 51 -0.80 5.18 1.97
CA LEU A 51 -1.94 5.20 2.87
C LEU A 51 -3.10 4.57 2.14
N ILE A 52 -3.59 3.44 2.66
CA ILE A 52 -4.61 2.64 2.00
C ILE A 52 -5.75 2.41 2.96
N GLU A 53 -6.97 2.67 2.51
CA GLU A 53 -8.14 2.49 3.36
C GLU A 53 -9.13 1.50 2.74
N PHE A 54 -9.64 0.59 3.59
CA PHE A 54 -10.72 -0.33 3.25
C PHE A 54 -11.81 -0.21 4.30
N GLU A 55 -13.04 -0.56 3.94
CA GLU A 55 -14.17 -0.47 4.87
C GLU A 55 -14.02 -1.38 6.08
N SER A 56 -13.34 -2.53 5.94
CA SER A 56 -13.16 -3.48 7.04
C SER A 56 -11.90 -4.31 6.85
N GLU A 57 -11.50 -5.02 7.92
CA GLU A 57 -10.39 -5.95 7.84
C GLU A 57 -10.66 -7.10 6.87
N GLU A 58 -11.92 -7.53 6.74
CA GLU A 58 -12.27 -8.60 5.80
C GLU A 58 -12.02 -8.15 4.36
N HIS A 59 -12.40 -6.91 4.03
CA HIS A 59 -12.14 -6.37 2.70
C HIS A 59 -10.64 -6.22 2.45
N LEU A 60 -9.90 -5.73 3.43
CA LEU A 60 -8.45 -5.62 3.33
C LEU A 60 -7.81 -6.99 3.11
N HIS A 61 -8.26 -8.00 3.87
CA HIS A 61 -7.74 -9.36 3.77
C HIS A 61 -7.94 -9.93 2.36
N ALA A 62 -9.09 -9.70 1.75
CA ALA A 62 -9.36 -10.16 0.40
C ALA A 62 -8.37 -9.58 -0.61
N TRP A 63 -8.01 -8.30 -0.48
CA TRP A 63 -7.01 -7.69 -1.34
C TRP A 63 -5.61 -8.24 -1.06
N ARG A 64 -5.25 -8.34 0.22
CA ARG A 64 -3.92 -8.85 0.60
C ARG A 64 -3.68 -10.27 0.12
N THR A 65 -4.71 -11.10 0.08
CA THR A 65 -4.60 -12.50 -0.33
C THR A 65 -4.89 -12.72 -1.80
N HIS A 66 -5.21 -11.66 -2.53
CA HIS A 66 -5.33 -11.75 -3.98
C HIS A 66 -4.01 -12.28 -4.54
N PRO A 67 -4.06 -13.29 -5.45
CA PRO A 67 -2.83 -13.93 -5.92
C PRO A 67 -1.79 -12.98 -6.49
N GLU A 68 -2.21 -11.95 -7.23
CA GLU A 68 -1.26 -10.97 -7.78
C GLU A 68 -0.64 -10.12 -6.67
N HIS A 69 -1.39 -9.79 -5.62
CA HIS A 69 -0.85 -9.02 -4.49
C HIS A 69 0.16 -9.84 -3.71
N ALA A 70 -0.17 -11.09 -3.43
CA ALA A 70 0.75 -11.99 -2.71
C ALA A 70 2.07 -12.16 -3.48
N GLU A 71 1.99 -12.33 -4.81
CA GLU A 71 3.18 -12.43 -5.65
C GLU A 71 3.98 -11.13 -5.66
N ALA A 72 3.29 -9.99 -5.72
CA ALA A 72 3.95 -8.69 -5.70
C ALA A 72 4.73 -8.48 -4.41
N MET A 73 4.15 -8.87 -3.27
CA MET A 73 4.84 -8.74 -1.97
C MET A 73 6.05 -9.67 -1.88
N ARG A 74 5.94 -10.88 -2.42
CA ARG A 74 7.07 -11.80 -2.48
C ARG A 74 8.21 -11.20 -3.30
N ARG A 75 7.90 -10.67 -4.48
CA ARG A 75 8.89 -10.02 -5.34
C ARG A 75 9.49 -8.78 -4.69
N GLY A 76 8.67 -8.04 -3.96
CA GLY A 76 9.11 -6.86 -3.23
C GLY A 76 10.19 -7.20 -2.22
N ARG A 77 9.96 -8.23 -1.40
CA ARG A 77 10.93 -8.65 -0.41
C ARG A 77 12.22 -9.19 -1.02
N GLU A 78 12.10 -9.90 -2.13
CA GLU A 78 13.28 -10.49 -2.78
C GLU A 78 14.09 -9.49 -3.59
N ARG A 79 13.45 -8.46 -4.15
CA ARG A 79 14.08 -7.68 -5.23
C ARG A 79 13.96 -6.17 -5.09
N PHE A 80 12.86 -5.65 -4.53
CA PHE A 80 12.57 -4.22 -4.65
C PHE A 80 12.86 -3.39 -3.41
N TYR A 81 12.59 -3.95 -2.22
CA TYR A 81 12.70 -3.16 -0.99
C TYR A 81 14.01 -3.40 -0.27
N SER A 82 14.65 -2.31 0.16
CA SER A 82 15.74 -2.41 1.12
C SER A 82 15.18 -2.57 2.54
N GLU A 83 13.99 -1.99 2.77
CA GLU A 83 13.29 -2.15 4.04
C GLU A 83 11.82 -1.78 3.85
N TYR A 84 10.95 -2.27 4.72
CA TYR A 84 9.58 -1.78 4.80
C TYR A 84 9.02 -1.98 6.20
N HIS A 85 8.00 -1.18 6.52
CA HIS A 85 7.29 -1.23 7.78
C HIS A 85 5.80 -1.11 7.46
N LEU A 86 5.04 -2.14 7.80
CA LEU A 86 3.62 -2.21 7.53
C LEU A 86 2.85 -2.12 8.84
N GLN A 87 1.86 -1.22 8.89
CA GLN A 87 0.96 -1.10 10.03
C GLN A 87 -0.47 -1.12 9.53
N VAL A 88 -1.33 -1.84 10.24
CA VAL A 88 -2.76 -1.83 10.01
C VAL A 88 -3.39 -1.24 11.26
N ALA A 89 -4.16 -0.18 11.09
CA ALA A 89 -4.72 0.56 12.22
C ALA A 89 -6.22 0.76 12.05
N ASP A 90 -6.89 0.87 13.18
CA ASP A 90 -8.29 1.28 13.23
C ASP A 90 -8.28 2.69 13.82
N PRO A 91 -8.58 3.73 13.02
CA PRO A 91 -8.54 5.10 13.54
C PRO A 91 -9.48 5.28 14.71
N LEU A 92 -8.93 5.71 15.84
CA LEU A 92 -9.72 5.93 17.05
C LEU A 92 -10.59 7.17 16.95
N ARG A 93 -10.14 8.16 16.19
CA ARG A 93 -10.84 9.43 16.04
C ARG A 93 -10.40 10.10 14.74
N GLU A 94 -11.34 10.77 14.11
CA GLU A 94 -11.04 11.56 12.92
C GLU A 94 -11.60 12.95 13.06
N SER A 95 -10.90 13.91 12.48
CA SER A 95 -11.34 15.28 12.41
C SER A 95 -10.98 15.80 11.03
N ARG A 96 -11.91 16.47 10.37
CA ARG A 96 -11.71 16.95 9.02
C ARG A 96 -12.17 18.40 8.92
N PHE A 97 -11.34 19.22 8.27
CA PHE A 97 -11.68 20.62 7.99
C PHE A 97 -11.43 20.87 6.52
N THR A 98 -12.39 21.51 5.89
CA THR A 98 -12.30 21.92 4.48
C THR A 98 -12.86 23.34 4.38
N ARG A 99 -12.12 24.23 3.72
CA ARG A 99 -12.60 25.60 3.51
C ARG A 99 -13.30 25.72 2.16
#